data_f85596ee00da5a544bd1dfb135f98027
#
_entry.id   f85596ee00da5a544bd1dfb135f98027
#
_cell.length_a   1.000
_cell.length_b   1.000
_cell.length_c   1.000
_cell.angle_alpha   90.00
_cell.angle_beta   90.00
_cell.angle_gamma   90.00
#
_symmetry.space_group_name_H-M   'P 1'
#
loop_
_entity.id
_entity.type
_entity.pdbx_description
1 polymer ?
#
loop_
_entity_poly.entity_id
_entity_poly.type
_entity_poly.pdbx_seq_one_letter_code
_entity_poly.pdbx_strand_id
1 'polypeptide(L)'
;MKKVTFYYVRHGQTLFNQLNRMQGWCDSPLTEQGIADARKAGVELKDVPFDAAYVSTSERCRDTCALVLEGRNVPVYERKGLKEVNFGTWEAVEVDKYLDEINRRRGDGIHWDDCGGDSNESFAARVRETYGVIYDERSDGDKILIVSHGAAWLWLQRVLLGVESAEYGALRESKGLVKLPNGFNGVFSCADGAWRLEESPGLTPEEVSSLYHK
;
A
#
# COMPACT_ATOMS: atom_id res chain seq x y z
N MET A 1 -5.77 -0.18 26.90
CA MET A 1 -4.79 -0.47 25.83
C MET A 1 -5.55 -0.38 24.51
N LYS A 2 -5.16 0.51 23.59
CA LYS A 2 -5.86 0.73 22.33
C LYS A 2 -5.15 -0.06 21.23
N LYS A 3 -5.82 -1.02 20.59
CA LYS A 3 -5.35 -1.73 19.41
C LYS A 3 -6.27 -1.48 18.23
N VAL A 4 -5.71 -1.03 17.09
CA VAL A 4 -6.40 -0.87 15.81
C VAL A 4 -5.75 -1.80 14.79
N THR A 5 -6.57 -2.51 14.02
CA THR A 5 -6.10 -3.46 12.99
C THR A 5 -6.40 -2.91 11.61
N PHE A 6 -5.42 -2.94 10.72
CA PHE A 6 -5.47 -2.39 9.38
C PHE A 6 -5.32 -3.49 8.33
N TYR A 7 -6.21 -3.51 7.37
CA TYR A 7 -6.21 -4.43 6.22
C TYR A 7 -5.83 -3.63 4.98
N TYR A 8 -4.67 -3.92 4.40
CA TYR A 8 -4.13 -3.15 3.29
C TYR A 8 -4.45 -3.78 1.94
N VAL A 9 -5.07 -3.00 1.07
CA VAL A 9 -5.39 -3.36 -0.31
C VAL A 9 -4.67 -2.39 -1.25
N ARG A 10 -3.85 -2.92 -2.16
CA ARG A 10 -3.33 -2.18 -3.29
C ARG A 10 -4.43 -2.06 -4.35
N HIS A 11 -4.54 -0.89 -4.99
CA HIS A 11 -5.48 -0.68 -6.10
C HIS A 11 -5.37 -1.77 -7.16
N GLY A 12 -6.47 -2.06 -7.87
CA GLY A 12 -6.53 -3.00 -8.99
C GLY A 12 -5.60 -2.59 -10.14
N GLN A 13 -5.30 -3.51 -11.05
CA GLN A 13 -4.49 -3.21 -12.23
C GLN A 13 -5.08 -2.03 -13.01
N THR A 14 -4.22 -1.09 -13.42
CA THR A 14 -4.60 0.08 -14.22
C THR A 14 -4.04 -0.01 -15.64
N LEU A 15 -4.55 0.84 -16.54
CA LEU A 15 -4.00 0.97 -17.89
C LEU A 15 -2.50 1.29 -17.88
N PHE A 16 -2.02 2.16 -16.95
CA PHE A 16 -0.59 2.45 -16.84
C PHE A 16 0.22 1.26 -16.33
N ASN A 17 -0.34 0.42 -15.46
CA ASN A 17 0.32 -0.84 -15.10
C ASN A 17 0.47 -1.77 -16.31
N GLN A 18 -0.57 -1.87 -17.16
CA GLN A 18 -0.54 -2.68 -18.38
C GLN A 18 0.45 -2.14 -19.41
N LEU A 19 0.55 -0.81 -19.56
CA LEU A 19 1.47 -0.13 -20.47
C LEU A 19 2.89 0.05 -19.88
N ASN A 20 3.16 -0.51 -18.70
CA ASN A 20 4.43 -0.37 -17.96
C ASN A 20 4.88 1.10 -17.85
N ARG A 21 3.98 1.98 -17.37
CA ARG A 21 4.26 3.39 -17.12
C ARG A 21 4.37 3.69 -15.63
N MET A 22 5.24 4.64 -15.30
CA MET A 22 5.33 5.19 -13.95
C MET A 22 3.98 5.78 -13.54
N GLN A 23 3.47 5.39 -12.37
CA GLN A 23 2.17 5.87 -11.88
C GLN A 23 2.26 6.16 -10.39
N GLY A 24 2.53 7.39 -10.07
CA GLY A 24 2.50 7.92 -8.70
C GLY A 24 1.26 8.77 -8.46
N TRP A 25 1.39 10.08 -8.65
CA TRP A 25 0.30 11.03 -8.46
C TRP A 25 -0.60 11.21 -9.69
N CYS A 26 -0.13 10.94 -10.90
CA CYS A 26 -0.97 10.82 -12.07
C CYS A 26 -1.91 9.61 -11.97
N ASP A 27 -2.97 9.58 -12.76
CA ASP A 27 -3.95 8.50 -12.69
C ASP A 27 -4.25 7.89 -14.07
N SER A 28 -4.77 6.68 -14.07
CA SER A 28 -5.34 6.01 -15.23
C SER A 28 -6.40 5.00 -14.76
N PRO A 29 -7.41 4.71 -15.59
CA PRO A 29 -8.53 3.85 -15.19
C PRO A 29 -8.09 2.43 -14.87
N LEU A 30 -8.89 1.74 -14.05
CA LEU A 30 -8.77 0.31 -13.83
C LEU A 30 -9.02 -0.44 -15.16
N THR A 31 -8.27 -1.52 -15.40
CA THR A 31 -8.55 -2.48 -16.46
C THR A 31 -9.65 -3.46 -16.00
N GLU A 32 -10.17 -4.29 -16.91
CA GLU A 32 -11.07 -5.39 -16.56
C GLU A 32 -10.42 -6.33 -15.52
N GLN A 33 -9.12 -6.61 -15.68
CA GLN A 33 -8.36 -7.37 -14.68
C GLN A 33 -8.31 -6.64 -13.33
N GLY A 34 -8.10 -5.32 -13.34
CA GLY A 34 -8.09 -4.51 -12.12
C GLY A 34 -9.43 -4.50 -11.38
N ILE A 35 -10.54 -4.50 -12.11
CA ILE A 35 -11.88 -4.65 -11.54
C ILE A 35 -12.04 -6.05 -10.91
N ALA A 36 -11.56 -7.10 -11.60
CA ALA A 36 -11.58 -8.46 -11.08
C ALA A 36 -10.69 -8.61 -9.83
N ASP A 37 -9.49 -8.01 -9.81
CA ASP A 37 -8.58 -8.00 -8.66
C ASP A 37 -9.24 -7.34 -7.44
N ALA A 38 -9.92 -6.21 -7.64
CA ALA A 38 -10.62 -5.49 -6.59
C ALA A 38 -11.79 -6.29 -6.00
N ARG A 39 -12.61 -6.92 -6.85
CA ARG A 39 -13.69 -7.79 -6.40
C ARG A 39 -13.18 -9.03 -5.67
N LYS A 40 -12.07 -9.62 -6.14
CA LYS A 40 -11.41 -10.73 -5.46
C LYS A 40 -10.98 -10.35 -4.05
N ALA A 41 -10.35 -9.19 -3.88
CA ALA A 41 -10.01 -8.66 -2.55
C ALA A 41 -11.27 -8.47 -1.67
N GLY A 42 -12.38 -8.01 -2.24
CA GLY A 42 -13.66 -7.91 -1.55
C GLY A 42 -14.18 -9.27 -1.05
N VAL A 43 -14.04 -10.33 -1.87
CA VAL A 43 -14.40 -11.69 -1.47
C VAL A 43 -13.47 -12.22 -0.37
N GLU A 44 -12.17 -12.00 -0.46
CA GLU A 44 -11.19 -12.40 0.55
C GLU A 44 -11.45 -11.73 1.91
N LEU A 45 -11.95 -10.50 1.90
CA LEU A 45 -12.21 -9.68 3.08
C LEU A 45 -13.70 -9.61 3.49
N LYS A 46 -14.56 -10.44 2.91
CA LYS A 46 -16.03 -10.37 3.10
C LYS A 46 -16.48 -10.52 4.55
N ASP A 47 -15.77 -11.35 5.32
CA ASP A 47 -16.11 -11.67 6.71
C ASP A 47 -15.46 -10.71 7.73
N VAL A 48 -14.66 -9.75 7.26
CA VAL A 48 -14.06 -8.73 8.13
C VAL A 48 -15.08 -7.61 8.36
N PRO A 49 -15.54 -7.39 9.61
CA PRO A 49 -16.48 -6.29 9.92
C PRO A 49 -15.70 -4.97 10.02
N PHE A 50 -15.53 -4.28 8.90
CA PHE A 50 -14.82 -3.00 8.89
C PHE A 50 -15.63 -1.89 9.57
N ASP A 51 -15.01 -1.17 10.49
CA ASP A 51 -15.57 0.01 11.16
C ASP A 51 -15.41 1.27 10.30
N ALA A 52 -14.39 1.31 9.45
CA ALA A 52 -14.16 2.36 8.47
C ALA A 52 -13.22 1.90 7.35
N ALA A 53 -13.23 2.64 6.24
CA ALA A 53 -12.25 2.54 5.17
C ALA A 53 -11.57 3.89 4.97
N TYR A 54 -10.26 3.89 4.78
CA TYR A 54 -9.49 5.05 4.36
C TYR A 54 -8.88 4.79 3.00
N VAL A 55 -9.07 5.73 2.09
CA VAL A 55 -8.68 5.54 0.70
C VAL A 55 -7.83 6.71 0.21
N SER A 56 -6.82 6.40 -0.60
CA SER A 56 -6.05 7.40 -1.35
C SER A 56 -6.98 8.23 -2.24
N THR A 57 -6.69 9.52 -2.39
CA THR A 57 -7.46 10.42 -3.28
C THR A 57 -7.25 10.13 -4.78
N SER A 58 -6.45 9.13 -5.15
CA SER A 58 -6.31 8.67 -6.54
C SER A 58 -7.57 7.94 -6.99
N GLU A 59 -8.04 8.20 -8.22
CA GLU A 59 -9.27 7.60 -8.79
C GLU A 59 -9.22 6.08 -8.75
N ARG A 60 -8.10 5.46 -9.21
CA ARG A 60 -7.90 4.01 -9.15
C ARG A 60 -8.09 3.39 -7.75
N CYS A 61 -7.74 4.15 -6.69
CA CYS A 61 -7.95 3.67 -5.32
C CYS A 61 -9.41 3.80 -4.89
N ARG A 62 -10.08 4.89 -5.27
CA ARG A 62 -11.51 5.10 -5.00
C ARG A 62 -12.35 4.01 -5.66
N ASP A 63 -12.10 3.75 -6.94
CA ASP A 63 -12.78 2.71 -7.70
C ASP A 63 -12.55 1.32 -7.10
N THR A 64 -11.28 1.03 -6.73
CA THR A 64 -10.94 -0.23 -6.04
C THR A 64 -11.68 -0.33 -4.70
N CYS A 65 -11.72 0.74 -3.89
CA CYS A 65 -12.41 0.75 -2.61
C CYS A 65 -13.91 0.48 -2.77
N ALA A 66 -14.56 1.11 -3.76
CA ALA A 66 -15.97 0.89 -4.05
C ALA A 66 -16.26 -0.57 -4.41
N LEU A 67 -15.38 -1.22 -5.19
CA LEU A 67 -15.51 -2.63 -5.58
C LEU A 67 -15.24 -3.59 -4.41
N VAL A 68 -14.25 -3.31 -3.56
CA VAL A 68 -13.95 -4.11 -2.36
C VAL A 68 -15.11 -4.07 -1.37
N LEU A 69 -15.79 -2.93 -1.26
CA LEU A 69 -16.91 -2.71 -0.34
C LEU A 69 -18.28 -2.88 -0.99
N GLU A 70 -18.34 -3.43 -2.22
CA GLU A 70 -19.61 -3.60 -2.94
C GLU A 70 -20.65 -4.33 -2.07
N GLY A 71 -21.83 -3.72 -1.90
CA GLY A 71 -22.92 -4.23 -1.06
C GLY A 71 -22.73 -4.06 0.46
N ARG A 72 -21.70 -3.35 0.91
CA ARG A 72 -21.39 -3.11 2.34
C ARG A 72 -21.59 -1.64 2.70
N ASN A 73 -22.14 -1.39 3.89
CA ASN A 73 -22.30 -0.02 4.42
C ASN A 73 -21.15 0.30 5.39
N VAL A 74 -19.99 0.71 4.85
CA VAL A 74 -18.79 1.07 5.60
C VAL A 74 -18.49 2.55 5.36
N PRO A 75 -18.29 3.39 6.40
CA PRO A 75 -17.86 4.77 6.21
C PRO A 75 -16.51 4.85 5.48
N VAL A 76 -16.43 5.67 4.42
CA VAL A 76 -15.22 5.84 3.60
C VAL A 76 -14.67 7.26 3.74
N TYR A 77 -13.38 7.37 4.06
CA TYR A 77 -12.68 8.63 4.25
C TYR A 77 -11.50 8.74 3.28
N GLU A 78 -11.50 9.78 2.45
CA GLU A 78 -10.36 10.06 1.58
C GLU A 78 -9.22 10.72 2.36
N ARG A 79 -7.98 10.28 2.08
CA ARG A 79 -6.75 10.86 2.66
C ARG A 79 -5.69 11.07 1.58
N LYS A 80 -5.32 12.32 1.33
CA LYS A 80 -4.24 12.66 0.38
C LYS A 80 -2.89 12.02 0.79
N GLY A 81 -2.67 11.87 2.09
CA GLY A 81 -1.46 11.25 2.62
C GLY A 81 -1.28 9.78 2.25
N LEU A 82 -2.37 9.08 1.84
CA LEU A 82 -2.33 7.71 1.34
C LEU A 82 -1.92 7.60 -0.15
N LYS A 83 -1.62 8.71 -0.84
CA LYS A 83 -1.15 8.67 -2.23
C LYS A 83 0.19 7.94 -2.35
N GLU A 84 0.43 7.43 -3.57
CA GLU A 84 1.70 6.81 -3.96
C GLU A 84 2.86 7.81 -3.83
N VAL A 85 4.07 7.31 -3.99
CA VAL A 85 5.25 8.15 -4.21
C VAL A 85 4.97 9.11 -5.36
N ASN A 86 5.28 10.39 -5.14
CA ASN A 86 5.25 11.40 -6.19
C ASN A 86 6.54 11.27 -7.01
N PHE A 87 6.43 10.99 -8.30
CA PHE A 87 7.58 10.86 -9.19
C PHE A 87 7.94 12.18 -9.90
N GLY A 88 7.28 13.30 -9.56
CA GLY A 88 7.55 14.60 -10.17
C GLY A 88 7.37 14.59 -11.68
N THR A 89 8.36 15.10 -12.43
CA THR A 89 8.32 15.11 -13.91
C THR A 89 8.46 13.73 -14.55
N TRP A 90 8.66 12.67 -13.76
CA TRP A 90 8.72 11.28 -14.22
C TRP A 90 7.35 10.58 -14.20
N GLU A 91 6.29 11.27 -13.84
CA GLU A 91 4.93 10.74 -13.93
C GLU A 91 4.60 10.35 -15.38
N ALA A 92 3.97 9.19 -15.56
CA ALA A 92 3.56 8.60 -16.84
C ALA A 92 4.70 8.19 -17.80
N VAL A 93 5.97 8.29 -17.39
CA VAL A 93 7.12 7.86 -18.20
C VAL A 93 7.08 6.33 -18.41
N GLU A 94 7.48 5.88 -19.61
CA GLU A 94 7.63 4.46 -19.94
C GLU A 94 8.81 3.85 -19.17
N VAL A 95 8.55 2.83 -18.35
CA VAL A 95 9.57 2.24 -17.47
C VAL A 95 10.69 1.60 -18.29
N ASP A 96 10.34 0.83 -19.33
CA ASP A 96 11.34 0.09 -20.13
C ASP A 96 12.33 1.02 -20.83
N LYS A 97 11.87 2.19 -21.25
CA LYS A 97 12.71 3.18 -21.94
C LYS A 97 13.77 3.81 -21.04
N TYR A 98 13.51 3.89 -19.75
CA TYR A 98 14.36 4.58 -18.78
C TYR A 98 14.69 3.70 -17.56
N LEU A 99 14.73 2.38 -17.77
CA LEU A 99 14.84 1.40 -16.69
C LEU A 99 16.08 1.62 -15.80
N ASP A 100 17.24 1.89 -16.39
CA ASP A 100 18.48 2.08 -15.65
C ASP A 100 18.42 3.31 -14.75
N GLU A 101 17.90 4.43 -15.25
CA GLU A 101 17.75 5.66 -14.47
C GLU A 101 16.69 5.50 -13.38
N ILE A 102 15.59 4.82 -13.67
CA ILE A 102 14.54 4.50 -12.68
C ILE A 102 15.12 3.62 -11.58
N ASN A 103 15.88 2.58 -11.93
CA ASN A 103 16.53 1.70 -10.97
C ASN A 103 17.58 2.45 -10.12
N ARG A 104 18.37 3.32 -10.74
CA ARG A 104 19.30 4.18 -10.01
C ARG A 104 18.61 5.06 -8.98
N ARG A 105 17.46 5.68 -9.35
CA ARG A 105 16.65 6.53 -8.46
C ARG A 105 15.91 5.73 -7.38
N ARG A 106 15.60 4.47 -7.64
CA ARG A 106 14.95 3.57 -6.67
C ARG A 106 15.93 2.84 -5.77
N GLY A 107 17.20 2.80 -6.12
CA GLY A 107 18.29 2.02 -5.52
C GLY A 107 18.11 1.66 -4.06
N ASP A 108 18.40 2.60 -3.16
CA ASP A 108 18.25 2.47 -1.71
C ASP A 108 17.04 3.24 -1.16
N GLY A 109 16.21 3.85 -2.04
CA GLY A 109 15.10 4.66 -1.54
C GLY A 109 14.23 5.37 -2.56
N ILE A 110 13.81 6.59 -2.20
CA ILE A 110 12.99 7.51 -2.98
C ILE A 110 13.82 8.76 -3.26
N HIS A 111 14.16 8.98 -4.52
CA HIS A 111 15.03 10.09 -4.95
C HIS A 111 14.43 10.79 -6.17
N TRP A 112 13.27 11.49 -5.95
CA TRP A 112 12.55 12.23 -6.98
C TRP A 112 12.42 13.72 -6.66
N ASP A 113 13.04 14.18 -5.57
CA ASP A 113 13.01 15.56 -5.07
C ASP A 113 13.68 16.55 -6.03
N ASP A 114 14.72 16.13 -6.75
CA ASP A 114 15.39 16.94 -7.79
C ASP A 114 14.48 17.24 -9.01
N CYS A 115 13.37 16.52 -9.15
CA CYS A 115 12.43 16.68 -10.24
C CYS A 115 10.99 16.97 -9.77
N GLY A 116 10.83 17.49 -8.55
CA GLY A 116 9.55 17.90 -7.96
C GLY A 116 8.71 16.76 -7.39
N GLY A 117 9.33 15.62 -7.15
CA GLY A 117 8.71 14.46 -6.52
C GLY A 117 9.05 14.32 -5.03
N ASP A 118 8.85 13.12 -4.48
CA ASP A 118 9.16 12.81 -3.09
C ASP A 118 10.64 12.47 -2.88
N SER A 119 11.15 12.78 -1.70
CA SER A 119 12.36 12.21 -1.10
C SER A 119 12.00 11.13 -0.08
N ASN A 120 13.02 10.40 0.41
CA ASN A 120 12.86 9.47 1.54
C ASN A 120 12.20 10.15 2.75
N GLU A 121 12.68 11.36 3.10
CA GLU A 121 12.23 12.09 4.27
C GLU A 121 10.80 12.58 4.11
N SER A 122 10.45 13.18 2.95
CA SER A 122 9.12 13.73 2.70
C SER A 122 8.07 12.63 2.69
N PHE A 123 8.38 11.49 2.04
CA PHE A 123 7.46 10.36 1.98
C PHE A 123 7.30 9.69 3.36
N ALA A 124 8.41 9.47 4.09
CA ALA A 124 8.36 8.88 5.42
C ALA A 124 7.58 9.77 6.41
N ALA A 125 7.78 11.08 6.37
CA ALA A 125 7.01 12.03 7.18
C ALA A 125 5.51 11.93 6.89
N ARG A 126 5.13 11.92 5.60
CA ARG A 126 3.74 11.79 5.14
C ARG A 126 3.11 10.48 5.60
N VAL A 127 3.84 9.36 5.55
CA VAL A 127 3.36 8.06 6.04
C VAL A 127 3.10 8.12 7.55
N ARG A 128 4.09 8.58 8.35
CA ARG A 128 3.94 8.64 9.82
C ARG A 128 2.77 9.53 10.24
N GLU A 129 2.67 10.72 9.66
CA GLU A 129 1.58 11.66 9.94
C GLU A 129 0.22 11.06 9.59
N THR A 130 0.08 10.51 8.38
CA THR A 130 -1.21 9.99 7.89
C THR A 130 -1.70 8.82 8.75
N TYR A 131 -0.84 7.84 9.02
CA TYR A 131 -1.25 6.68 9.81
C TYR A 131 -1.40 7.01 11.30
N GLY A 132 -0.63 7.97 11.82
CA GLY A 132 -0.82 8.50 13.17
C GLY A 132 -2.20 9.14 13.34
N VAL A 133 -2.59 10.03 12.42
CA VAL A 133 -3.92 10.66 12.43
C VAL A 133 -5.04 9.61 12.30
N ILE A 134 -4.90 8.64 11.37
CA ILE A 134 -5.89 7.58 11.23
C ILE A 134 -6.01 6.77 12.53
N TYR A 135 -4.89 6.41 13.16
CA TYR A 135 -4.90 5.69 14.44
C TYR A 135 -5.62 6.49 15.54
N ASP A 136 -5.33 7.79 15.63
CA ASP A 136 -5.91 8.66 16.67
C ASP A 136 -7.43 8.82 16.52
N GLU A 137 -7.94 8.84 15.29
CA GLU A 137 -9.37 8.93 14.97
C GLU A 137 -10.15 7.64 15.32
N ARG A 138 -9.50 6.51 15.57
CA ARG A 138 -10.16 5.21 15.77
C ARG A 138 -10.25 4.81 17.22
N SER A 139 -11.12 3.84 17.50
CA SER A 139 -11.34 3.26 18.83
C SER A 139 -10.59 1.94 19.00
N ASP A 140 -10.49 1.48 20.24
CA ASP A 140 -9.95 0.15 20.54
C ASP A 140 -10.77 -0.95 19.89
N GLY A 141 -10.11 -1.88 19.24
CA GLY A 141 -10.73 -3.01 18.54
C GLY A 141 -11.12 -2.72 17.09
N ASP A 142 -11.09 -1.45 16.62
CA ASP A 142 -11.49 -1.09 15.25
C ASP A 142 -10.69 -1.87 14.19
N LYS A 143 -11.38 -2.30 13.14
CA LYS A 143 -10.84 -2.92 11.93
C LYS A 143 -11.01 -1.98 10.74
N ILE A 144 -9.90 -1.59 10.17
CA ILE A 144 -9.83 -0.52 9.19
C ILE A 144 -9.35 -1.07 7.84
N LEU A 145 -10.12 -0.80 6.78
CA LEU A 145 -9.66 -1.02 5.42
C LEU A 145 -8.80 0.17 4.96
N ILE A 146 -7.62 -0.11 4.44
CA ILE A 146 -6.76 0.87 3.75
C ILE A 146 -6.69 0.51 2.27
N VAL A 147 -7.06 1.44 1.38
CA VAL A 147 -6.88 1.26 -0.06
C VAL A 147 -5.88 2.28 -0.58
N SER A 148 -4.72 1.79 -1.02
CA SER A 148 -3.58 2.63 -1.39
C SER A 148 -2.74 1.97 -2.51
N HIS A 149 -1.41 2.05 -2.48
CA HIS A 149 -0.53 1.79 -3.61
C HIS A 149 0.61 0.82 -3.28
N GLY A 150 1.36 0.41 -4.32
CA GLY A 150 2.39 -0.62 -4.20
C GLY A 150 3.65 -0.15 -3.50
N ALA A 151 4.27 0.96 -3.93
CA ALA A 151 5.47 1.47 -3.27
C ALA A 151 5.12 2.01 -1.87
N ALA A 152 3.93 2.62 -1.70
CA ALA A 152 3.44 3.05 -0.39
C ALA A 152 3.35 1.88 0.61
N TRP A 153 2.96 0.66 0.19
CA TRP A 153 2.98 -0.54 1.04
C TRP A 153 4.39 -0.92 1.49
N LEU A 154 5.34 -0.97 0.55
CA LEU A 154 6.73 -1.34 0.87
C LEU A 154 7.38 -0.33 1.83
N TRP A 155 7.09 0.96 1.63
CA TRP A 155 7.60 2.01 2.50
C TRP A 155 6.94 2.06 3.86
N LEU A 156 5.63 1.80 3.93
CA LEU A 156 4.92 1.67 5.21
C LEU A 156 5.57 0.58 6.08
N GLN A 157 5.92 -0.57 5.49
CA GLN A 157 6.61 -1.64 6.21
C GLN A 157 7.92 -1.14 6.85
N ARG A 158 8.75 -0.43 6.08
CA ARG A 158 10.01 0.12 6.56
C ARG A 158 9.81 1.22 7.61
N VAL A 159 8.90 2.16 7.34
CA VAL A 159 8.73 3.40 8.12
C VAL A 159 8.00 3.18 9.44
N LEU A 160 6.97 2.32 9.45
CA LEU A 160 6.12 2.07 10.61
C LEU A 160 6.34 0.69 11.21
N LEU A 161 6.46 -0.35 10.38
CA LEU A 161 6.45 -1.72 10.87
C LEU A 161 7.85 -2.24 11.22
N GLY A 162 8.90 -1.48 10.92
CA GLY A 162 10.29 -1.90 11.19
C GLY A 162 10.73 -3.13 10.37
N VAL A 163 10.09 -3.37 9.23
CA VAL A 163 10.40 -4.48 8.32
C VAL A 163 11.25 -3.98 7.16
N GLU A 164 12.47 -4.46 7.05
CA GLU A 164 13.36 -4.07 5.95
C GLU A 164 12.88 -4.62 4.61
N SER A 165 12.74 -3.73 3.62
CA SER A 165 12.20 -4.09 2.29
C SER A 165 13.01 -5.17 1.58
N ALA A 166 14.33 -5.19 1.76
CA ALA A 166 15.22 -6.19 1.17
C ALA A 166 14.94 -7.59 1.76
N GLU A 167 14.75 -7.70 3.08
CA GLU A 167 14.47 -8.96 3.76
C GLU A 167 13.09 -9.50 3.42
N TYR A 168 12.08 -8.62 3.46
CA TYR A 168 10.73 -8.94 3.03
C TYR A 168 10.69 -9.38 1.56
N GLY A 169 11.43 -8.67 0.69
CA GLY A 169 11.57 -9.02 -0.72
C GLY A 169 12.22 -10.39 -0.92
N ALA A 170 13.35 -10.66 -0.29
CA ALA A 170 14.08 -11.92 -0.38
C ALA A 170 13.23 -13.12 0.13
N LEU A 171 12.50 -12.93 1.24
CA LEU A 171 11.61 -13.95 1.76
C LEU A 171 10.47 -14.26 0.77
N ARG A 172 9.86 -13.25 0.17
CA ARG A 172 8.83 -13.44 -0.86
C ARG A 172 9.37 -14.11 -2.12
N GLU A 173 10.55 -13.69 -2.58
CA GLU A 173 11.20 -14.26 -3.75
C GLU A 173 11.52 -15.75 -3.57
N SER A 174 11.98 -16.18 -2.39
CA SER A 174 12.21 -17.58 -2.05
C SER A 174 10.94 -18.45 -2.18
N LYS A 175 9.76 -17.84 -2.16
CA LYS A 175 8.44 -18.45 -2.33
C LYS A 175 7.88 -18.28 -3.76
N GLY A 176 8.64 -17.72 -4.69
CA GLY A 176 8.17 -17.40 -6.04
C GLY A 176 7.22 -16.19 -6.11
N LEU A 177 7.11 -15.40 -5.03
CA LEU A 177 6.23 -14.23 -4.92
C LEU A 177 6.98 -12.95 -5.36
N VAL A 178 7.51 -12.93 -6.57
CA VAL A 178 8.41 -11.87 -7.06
C VAL A 178 7.72 -10.50 -7.15
N LYS A 179 6.46 -10.46 -7.58
CA LYS A 179 5.72 -9.20 -7.73
C LYS A 179 4.73 -9.00 -6.59
N LEU A 180 4.62 -7.74 -6.11
CA LEU A 180 3.55 -7.36 -5.22
C LEU A 180 2.22 -7.38 -6.00
N PRO A 181 1.24 -8.22 -5.63
CA PRO A 181 -0.01 -8.32 -6.37
C PRO A 181 -0.83 -7.04 -6.24
N ASN A 182 -1.72 -6.81 -7.19
CA ASN A 182 -2.87 -5.93 -6.98
C ASN A 182 -3.89 -6.65 -6.06
N GLY A 183 -4.65 -5.90 -5.26
CA GLY A 183 -5.59 -6.46 -4.30
C GLY A 183 -5.05 -6.54 -2.87
N PHE A 184 -5.44 -7.54 -2.10
CA PHE A 184 -5.06 -7.68 -0.69
C PHE A 184 -3.57 -7.96 -0.50
N ASN A 185 -2.91 -7.16 0.37
CA ASN A 185 -1.45 -7.23 0.56
C ASN A 185 -1.01 -7.53 2.00
N GLY A 186 -1.89 -7.43 2.97
CA GLY A 186 -1.55 -7.80 4.33
C GLY A 186 -2.38 -7.14 5.41
N VAL A 187 -2.13 -7.58 6.63
CA VAL A 187 -2.71 -7.04 7.87
C VAL A 187 -1.59 -6.52 8.74
N PHE A 188 -1.77 -5.35 9.31
CA PHE A 188 -0.90 -4.81 10.35
C PHE A 188 -1.73 -4.19 11.47
N SER A 189 -1.13 -3.98 12.60
CA SER A 189 -1.80 -3.36 13.75
C SER A 189 -0.95 -2.28 14.38
N CYS A 190 -1.62 -1.41 15.13
CA CYS A 190 -0.99 -0.50 16.07
C CYS A 190 -1.60 -0.71 17.45
N ALA A 191 -0.77 -1.00 18.43
CA ALA A 191 -1.18 -1.14 19.83
C ALA A 191 -0.40 -0.15 20.68
N ASP A 192 -1.10 0.85 21.23
CA ASP A 192 -0.50 1.94 22.05
C ASP A 192 0.73 2.59 21.37
N GLY A 193 0.66 2.81 20.06
CA GLY A 193 1.75 3.42 19.25
C GLY A 193 2.79 2.43 18.73
N ALA A 194 2.75 1.15 19.11
CA ALA A 194 3.61 0.11 18.56
C ALA A 194 2.98 -0.53 17.32
N TRP A 195 3.64 -0.37 16.18
CA TRP A 195 3.19 -0.89 14.89
C TRP A 195 3.80 -2.26 14.60
N ARG A 196 3.00 -3.18 14.05
CA ARG A 196 3.45 -4.53 13.73
C ARG A 196 2.73 -5.09 12.51
N LEU A 197 3.48 -5.77 11.60
CA LEU A 197 2.91 -6.62 10.55
C LEU A 197 2.35 -7.90 11.21
N GLU A 198 1.10 -8.22 10.95
CA GLU A 198 0.42 -9.41 11.49
C GLU A 198 0.33 -10.52 10.42
N GLU A 199 -0.01 -10.14 9.18
CA GLU A 199 -0.18 -11.08 8.08
C GLU A 199 0.37 -10.50 6.77
N SER A 200 0.93 -11.38 5.93
CA SER A 200 1.28 -11.07 4.55
C SER A 200 0.93 -12.27 3.66
N PRO A 201 0.12 -12.09 2.60
CA PRO A 201 -0.29 -13.20 1.74
C PRO A 201 0.91 -13.99 1.20
N GLY A 202 0.86 -15.31 1.37
CA GLY A 202 1.91 -16.24 0.96
C GLY A 202 3.04 -16.45 1.98
N LEU A 203 3.00 -15.77 3.14
CA LEU A 203 3.90 -16.00 4.26
C LEU A 203 3.14 -16.67 5.42
N THR A 204 3.83 -17.55 6.16
CA THR A 204 3.28 -18.11 7.40
C THR A 204 3.44 -17.13 8.57
N PRO A 205 2.71 -17.28 9.68
CA PRO A 205 2.88 -16.46 10.87
C PRO A 205 4.32 -16.46 11.41
N GLU A 206 5.01 -17.61 11.35
CA GLU A 206 6.40 -17.76 11.78
C GLU A 206 7.33 -16.96 10.88
N GLU A 207 7.12 -16.98 9.56
CA GLU A 207 7.88 -16.21 8.59
C GLU A 207 7.68 -14.70 8.77
N VAL A 208 6.45 -14.26 9.03
CA VAL A 208 6.17 -12.86 9.37
C VAL A 208 6.88 -12.48 10.67
N SER A 209 6.84 -13.36 11.69
CA SER A 209 7.52 -13.11 12.96
C SER A 209 9.05 -13.04 12.80
N SER A 210 9.64 -13.83 11.90
CA SER A 210 11.09 -13.83 11.65
C SER A 210 11.63 -12.49 11.13
N LEU A 211 10.78 -11.65 10.52
CA LEU A 211 11.16 -10.32 10.06
C LEU A 211 11.52 -9.34 11.20
N TYR A 212 11.21 -9.70 12.46
CA TYR A 212 11.46 -8.91 13.66
C TYR A 212 12.57 -9.46 14.56
N HIS A 213 13.09 -10.64 14.27
CA HIS A 213 14.10 -11.30 15.10
C HIS A 213 15.52 -11.01 14.55
N LYS A 214 16.04 -9.80 14.87
CA LYS A 214 17.46 -9.46 14.72
C LYS A 214 18.00 -8.71 15.90
#